data_c5e2846e6ec30d6764acbcbe28367e69
#
_entry.id   c5e2846e6ec30d6764acbcbe28367e69
#
_cell.length_a   1.000
_cell.length_b   1.000
_cell.length_c   1.000
_cell.angle_alpha   90.00
_cell.angle_beta   90.00
_cell.angle_gamma   90.00
#
_symmetry.space_group_name_H-M   'P 1'
#
loop_
_entity.id
_entity.type
_entity.pdbx_description
1 polymer ?
#
loop_
_entity_poly.entity_id
_entity_poly.type
_entity_poly.pdbx_seq_one_letter_code
_entity_poly.pdbx_strand_id
1 'polypeptide(L)'
;MTIKAIIHKSCRSVQSAPLQMVLVLNVAIYVALKALWLVGGESGIFDRAVNATVIENSFAGMLAHPWSVATYAFVHLDFLHLLVNMLWFACFASVICSVRDRSNVWWLYLTGAVAGALACMAVGGITFGLTRMAGASAAVMCILGAALAYAPRYRIKVALIGDVPLVVVVAVGGLCLFTETGVSMAAHVAGLAAGVIWGLSWRRSQRQVRRVTREAMIRESARKALLDKARTLGYASLSQTERIQLFDMSNGFKKD
;
A
#
# COMPACT_ATOMS: atom_id res chain seq x y z
N MET A 1 27.98 1.33 -7.36
CA MET A 1 27.12 0.45 -6.52
C MET A 1 27.11 -0.93 -7.18
N THR A 2 27.64 -1.94 -6.51
CA THR A 2 27.94 -3.26 -7.10
C THR A 2 26.65 -4.05 -7.36
N ILE A 3 26.62 -4.84 -8.45
CA ILE A 3 25.47 -5.71 -8.84
C ILE A 3 25.00 -6.58 -7.65
N LYS A 4 25.92 -7.10 -6.82
CA LYS A 4 25.59 -7.82 -5.57
C LYS A 4 24.78 -6.99 -4.57
N ALA A 5 25.06 -5.70 -4.41
CA ALA A 5 24.31 -4.82 -3.49
C ALA A 5 22.90 -4.52 -4.01
N ILE A 6 22.71 -4.51 -5.33
CA ILE A 6 21.43 -4.27 -5.98
C ILE A 6 20.53 -5.52 -5.87
N ILE A 7 21.09 -6.70 -6.13
CA ILE A 7 20.37 -7.98 -5.97
C ILE A 7 20.00 -8.18 -4.50
N HIS A 8 20.91 -7.87 -3.55
CA HIS A 8 20.65 -8.03 -2.12
C HIS A 8 19.57 -7.05 -1.60
N LYS A 9 19.47 -5.84 -2.15
CA LYS A 9 18.45 -4.86 -1.78
C LYS A 9 17.07 -5.23 -2.36
N SER A 10 17.02 -5.74 -3.59
CA SER A 10 15.79 -6.24 -4.22
C SER A 10 15.29 -7.52 -3.52
N CYS A 11 16.20 -8.44 -3.17
CA CYS A 11 15.86 -9.67 -2.45
C CYS A 11 15.38 -9.41 -1.01
N ARG A 12 15.94 -8.39 -0.31
CA ARG A 12 15.47 -7.98 1.01
C ARG A 12 14.07 -7.38 1.02
N SER A 13 13.60 -6.79 -0.07
CA SER A 13 12.22 -6.24 -0.13
C SER A 13 11.18 -7.35 -0.27
N VAL A 14 11.51 -8.41 -1.00
CA VAL A 14 10.63 -9.60 -1.16
C VAL A 14 10.64 -10.47 0.11
N GLN A 15 11.70 -10.44 0.91
CA GLN A 15 11.82 -11.16 2.19
C GLN A 15 11.18 -10.41 3.38
N SER A 16 10.23 -9.51 3.14
CA SER A 16 9.49 -8.88 4.23
C SER A 16 8.42 -9.80 4.78
N ALA A 17 8.39 -10.00 6.10
CA ALA A 17 7.41 -10.88 6.74
C ALA A 17 5.96 -10.57 6.33
N PRO A 18 5.48 -9.30 6.28
CA PRO A 18 4.11 -8.99 5.85
C PRO A 18 3.81 -9.40 4.41
N LEU A 19 4.75 -9.21 3.47
CA LEU A 19 4.57 -9.61 2.08
C LEU A 19 4.49 -11.14 1.97
N GLN A 20 5.43 -11.84 2.61
CA GLN A 20 5.45 -13.30 2.62
C GLN A 20 4.19 -13.88 3.26
N MET A 21 3.71 -13.29 4.36
CA MET A 21 2.49 -13.74 5.04
C MET A 21 1.26 -13.68 4.11
N VAL A 22 1.08 -12.57 3.37
CA VAL A 22 -0.04 -12.46 2.43
C VAL A 22 0.06 -13.51 1.33
N LEU A 23 1.26 -13.71 0.74
CA LEU A 23 1.49 -14.74 -0.28
C LEU A 23 1.18 -16.14 0.26
N VAL A 24 1.74 -16.48 1.41
CA VAL A 24 1.56 -17.82 2.02
C VAL A 24 0.10 -18.06 2.37
N LEU A 25 -0.61 -17.08 2.95
CA LEU A 25 -2.02 -17.21 3.29
C LEU A 25 -2.89 -17.45 2.05
N ASN A 26 -2.69 -16.69 0.97
CA ASN A 26 -3.45 -16.89 -0.27
C ASN A 26 -3.21 -18.27 -0.87
N VAL A 27 -1.95 -18.71 -0.95
CA VAL A 27 -1.59 -20.04 -1.45
C VAL A 27 -2.13 -21.16 -0.55
N ALA A 28 -1.97 -21.01 0.78
CA ALA A 28 -2.44 -22.02 1.74
C ALA A 28 -3.98 -22.19 1.69
N ILE A 29 -4.72 -21.08 1.63
CA ILE A 29 -6.18 -21.10 1.50
C ILE A 29 -6.60 -21.74 0.17
N TYR A 30 -5.93 -21.41 -0.92
CA TYR A 30 -6.18 -22.03 -2.23
C TYR A 30 -5.97 -23.55 -2.18
N VAL A 31 -4.84 -24.00 -1.64
CA VAL A 31 -4.53 -25.44 -1.50
C VAL A 31 -5.56 -26.13 -0.59
N ALA A 32 -5.93 -25.51 0.53
CA ALA A 32 -6.95 -26.04 1.44
C ALA A 32 -8.31 -26.20 0.74
N LEU A 33 -8.74 -25.20 -0.02
CA LEU A 33 -10.00 -25.25 -0.78
C LEU A 33 -9.97 -26.33 -1.86
N LYS A 34 -8.83 -26.49 -2.57
CA LYS A 34 -8.67 -27.56 -3.56
C LYS A 34 -8.63 -28.95 -2.92
N ALA A 35 -8.02 -29.08 -1.73
CA ALA A 35 -8.08 -30.33 -0.96
C ALA A 35 -9.50 -30.67 -0.52
N LEU A 36 -10.26 -29.68 -0.03
CA LEU A 36 -11.68 -29.87 0.32
C LEU A 36 -12.52 -30.26 -0.89
N TRP A 37 -12.25 -29.70 -2.07
CA TRP A 37 -12.92 -30.07 -3.30
C TRP A 37 -12.62 -31.52 -3.69
N LEU A 38 -11.35 -31.97 -3.61
CA LEU A 38 -10.92 -33.32 -3.96
C LEU A 38 -11.46 -34.38 -3.00
N VAL A 39 -11.43 -34.09 -1.69
CA VAL A 39 -11.81 -35.06 -0.64
C VAL A 39 -13.30 -35.01 -0.35
N GLY A 40 -13.90 -33.83 -0.45
CA GLY A 40 -15.30 -33.59 -0.09
C GLY A 40 -16.32 -34.20 -1.05
N GLY A 41 -15.95 -34.46 -2.31
CA GLY A 41 -16.86 -35.02 -3.32
C GLY A 41 -18.21 -34.30 -3.35
N GLU A 42 -19.30 -35.06 -3.34
CA GLU A 42 -20.69 -34.56 -3.32
C GLU A 42 -21.17 -34.09 -1.95
N SER A 43 -20.33 -34.12 -0.90
CA SER A 43 -20.72 -33.73 0.48
C SER A 43 -21.16 -32.27 0.64
N GLY A 44 -20.88 -31.40 -0.33
CA GLY A 44 -21.14 -29.96 -0.29
C GLY A 44 -20.24 -29.19 0.72
N ILE A 45 -19.23 -29.82 1.27
CA ILE A 45 -18.31 -29.20 2.24
C ILE A 45 -17.51 -28.06 1.60
N PHE A 46 -17.06 -28.26 0.35
CA PHE A 46 -16.38 -27.24 -0.43
C PHE A 46 -17.28 -26.00 -0.64
N ASP A 47 -18.52 -26.21 -1.08
CA ASP A 47 -19.46 -25.12 -1.32
C ASP A 47 -19.79 -24.35 -0.04
N ARG A 48 -19.94 -25.04 1.09
CA ARG A 48 -20.11 -24.40 2.39
C ARG A 48 -18.91 -23.54 2.78
N ALA A 49 -17.69 -24.06 2.59
CA ALA A 49 -16.47 -23.33 2.90
C ALA A 49 -16.31 -22.08 2.01
N VAL A 50 -16.57 -22.21 0.70
CA VAL A 50 -16.54 -21.08 -0.24
C VAL A 50 -17.61 -20.05 0.13
N ASN A 51 -18.87 -20.48 0.33
CA ASN A 51 -19.96 -19.58 0.65
C ASN A 51 -19.77 -18.81 1.97
N ALA A 52 -19.08 -19.41 2.93
CA ALA A 52 -18.76 -18.76 4.21
C ALA A 52 -17.63 -17.72 4.09
N THR A 53 -16.86 -17.72 3.01
CA THR A 53 -15.63 -16.89 2.88
C THR A 53 -15.67 -15.86 1.77
N VAL A 54 -16.46 -16.09 0.71
CA VAL A 54 -16.66 -15.13 -0.39
C VAL A 54 -17.62 -14.02 0.03
N ILE A 55 -17.49 -12.83 -0.58
CA ILE A 55 -18.44 -11.77 -0.32
C ILE A 55 -19.61 -11.85 -1.29
N GLU A 56 -20.81 -11.75 -0.76
CA GLU A 56 -22.05 -11.60 -1.51
C GLU A 56 -22.44 -10.12 -1.58
N ASN A 57 -22.92 -9.66 -2.73
CA ASN A 57 -23.31 -8.27 -2.96
C ASN A 57 -24.68 -7.91 -2.35
N SER A 58 -25.06 -8.58 -1.26
CA SER A 58 -26.28 -8.30 -0.51
C SER A 58 -25.96 -7.94 0.94
N PHE A 59 -26.75 -7.05 1.51
CA PHE A 59 -26.63 -6.67 2.91
C PHE A 59 -26.93 -7.85 3.84
N ALA A 60 -27.90 -8.70 3.47
CA ALA A 60 -28.24 -9.91 4.20
C ALA A 60 -27.09 -10.93 4.21
N GLY A 61 -26.43 -11.14 3.07
CA GLY A 61 -25.26 -12.02 2.96
C GLY A 61 -24.08 -11.52 3.80
N MET A 62 -23.84 -10.19 3.80
CA MET A 62 -22.81 -9.59 4.64
C MET A 62 -23.14 -9.76 6.14
N LEU A 63 -24.38 -9.58 6.56
CA LEU A 63 -24.77 -9.78 7.97
C LEU A 63 -24.65 -11.24 8.40
N ALA A 64 -24.94 -12.18 7.51
CA ALA A 64 -24.78 -13.61 7.77
C ALA A 64 -23.31 -14.01 7.93
N HIS A 65 -22.39 -13.36 7.18
CA HIS A 65 -20.97 -13.64 7.17
C HIS A 65 -20.12 -12.34 7.22
N PRO A 66 -20.13 -11.59 8.35
CA PRO A 66 -19.49 -10.26 8.40
C PRO A 66 -17.98 -10.30 8.16
N TRP A 67 -17.32 -11.40 8.46
CA TRP A 67 -15.91 -11.61 8.16
C TRP A 67 -15.61 -11.67 6.65
N SER A 68 -16.63 -11.98 5.82
CA SER A 68 -16.47 -12.07 4.36
C SER A 68 -15.93 -10.76 3.74
N VAL A 69 -16.18 -9.61 4.38
CA VAL A 69 -15.63 -8.29 3.99
C VAL A 69 -14.10 -8.27 3.89
N ALA A 70 -13.42 -9.15 4.62
CA ALA A 70 -11.97 -9.28 4.56
C ALA A 70 -11.52 -10.63 3.98
N THR A 71 -12.25 -11.73 4.28
CA THR A 71 -11.80 -13.07 3.92
C THR A 71 -11.87 -13.36 2.43
N TYR A 72 -12.81 -12.76 1.70
CA TYR A 72 -12.94 -12.95 0.25
C TYR A 72 -11.66 -12.63 -0.52
N ALA A 73 -10.87 -11.67 -0.01
CA ALA A 73 -9.63 -11.25 -0.64
C ALA A 73 -8.51 -12.30 -0.57
N PHE A 74 -8.68 -13.34 0.23
CA PHE A 74 -7.74 -14.47 0.32
C PHE A 74 -8.22 -15.71 -0.43
N VAL A 75 -9.45 -15.68 -0.96
CA VAL A 75 -10.08 -16.81 -1.64
C VAL A 75 -9.86 -16.72 -3.14
N HIS A 76 -9.28 -17.75 -3.72
CA HIS A 76 -9.13 -17.90 -5.18
C HIS A 76 -9.64 -19.28 -5.58
N LEU A 77 -10.50 -19.34 -6.60
CA LEU A 77 -11.10 -20.58 -7.08
C LEU A 77 -10.35 -21.14 -8.31
N ASP A 78 -9.64 -20.29 -9.03
CA ASP A 78 -8.85 -20.61 -10.20
C ASP A 78 -7.36 -20.36 -9.98
N PHE A 79 -6.51 -21.24 -10.51
CA PHE A 79 -5.05 -21.16 -10.35
C PHE A 79 -4.44 -19.94 -11.06
N LEU A 80 -4.90 -19.66 -12.28
CA LEU A 80 -4.35 -18.52 -13.02
C LEU A 80 -4.74 -17.19 -12.36
N HIS A 81 -5.97 -17.11 -11.84
CA HIS A 81 -6.42 -15.96 -11.06
C HIS A 81 -5.56 -15.73 -9.81
N LEU A 82 -5.27 -16.80 -9.04
CA LEU A 82 -4.33 -16.74 -7.91
C LEU A 82 -2.93 -16.27 -8.36
N LEU A 83 -2.38 -16.92 -9.39
CA LEU A 83 -1.03 -16.65 -9.86
C LEU A 83 -0.86 -15.18 -10.29
N VAL A 84 -1.78 -14.67 -11.10
CA VAL A 84 -1.74 -13.28 -11.59
C VAL A 84 -1.87 -12.30 -10.43
N ASN A 85 -2.81 -12.52 -9.50
CA ASN A 85 -2.95 -11.67 -8.32
C ASN A 85 -1.69 -11.66 -7.46
N MET A 86 -1.09 -12.81 -7.18
CA MET A 86 0.13 -12.90 -6.36
C MET A 86 1.35 -12.30 -7.05
N LEU A 87 1.44 -12.41 -8.36
CA LEU A 87 2.51 -11.77 -9.13
C LEU A 87 2.42 -10.24 -9.05
N TRP A 88 1.25 -9.67 -9.28
CA TRP A 88 1.02 -8.23 -9.16
C TRP A 88 1.14 -7.74 -7.73
N PHE A 89 0.63 -8.51 -6.76
CA PHE A 89 0.82 -8.23 -5.35
C PHE A 89 2.31 -8.13 -4.99
N ALA A 90 3.11 -9.14 -5.33
CA ALA A 90 4.54 -9.16 -5.05
C ALA A 90 5.27 -7.97 -5.71
N CYS A 91 4.91 -7.64 -6.96
CA CYS A 91 5.46 -6.53 -7.70
C CYS A 91 5.19 -5.20 -6.99
N PHE A 92 3.94 -4.86 -6.70
CA PHE A 92 3.59 -3.56 -6.12
C PHE A 92 3.91 -3.45 -4.63
N ALA A 93 3.74 -4.53 -3.86
CA ALA A 93 4.13 -4.56 -2.46
C ALA A 93 5.64 -4.39 -2.26
N SER A 94 6.48 -4.89 -3.19
CA SER A 94 7.92 -4.67 -3.15
C SER A 94 8.29 -3.18 -3.26
N VAL A 95 7.53 -2.41 -4.04
CA VAL A 95 7.70 -0.95 -4.12
C VAL A 95 7.41 -0.32 -2.76
N ILE A 96 6.28 -0.65 -2.14
CA ILE A 96 5.93 -0.14 -0.80
C ILE A 96 7.01 -0.50 0.22
N CYS A 97 7.45 -1.75 0.26
CA CYS A 97 8.53 -2.21 1.16
C CYS A 97 9.86 -1.48 0.95
N SER A 98 10.10 -0.95 -0.25
CA SER A 98 11.32 -0.20 -0.58
C SER A 98 11.28 1.26 -0.14
N VAL A 99 10.09 1.85 -0.01
CA VAL A 99 9.91 3.29 0.21
C VAL A 99 9.21 3.64 1.53
N ARG A 100 8.58 2.65 2.18
CA ARG A 100 7.82 2.80 3.43
C ARG A 100 8.10 1.64 4.38
N ASP A 101 7.52 1.72 5.57
CA ASP A 101 7.51 0.60 6.51
C ASP A 101 6.76 -0.59 5.91
N ARG A 102 7.30 -1.78 6.09
CA ARG A 102 6.79 -3.04 5.51
C ARG A 102 5.41 -3.41 6.04
N SER A 103 5.09 -3.03 7.27
CA SER A 103 3.76 -3.25 7.87
C SER A 103 2.64 -2.58 7.08
N ASN A 104 2.94 -1.51 6.33
CA ASN A 104 1.96 -0.83 5.49
C ASN A 104 1.37 -1.73 4.40
N VAL A 105 2.09 -2.76 3.95
CA VAL A 105 1.58 -3.72 2.95
C VAL A 105 0.33 -4.44 3.48
N TRP A 106 0.36 -4.84 4.76
CA TRP A 106 -0.76 -5.51 5.41
C TRP A 106 -1.98 -4.60 5.53
N TRP A 107 -1.76 -3.37 6.00
CA TRP A 107 -2.84 -2.39 6.13
C TRP A 107 -3.45 -1.97 4.79
N LEU A 108 -2.62 -1.80 3.75
CA LEU A 108 -3.10 -1.52 2.39
C LEU A 108 -3.91 -2.68 1.83
N TYR A 109 -3.47 -3.92 2.06
CA TYR A 109 -4.18 -5.11 1.62
C TYR A 109 -5.58 -5.17 2.25
N LEU A 110 -5.67 -5.04 3.57
CA LEU A 110 -6.95 -5.04 4.29
C LEU A 110 -7.84 -3.84 3.89
N THR A 111 -7.26 -2.65 3.78
CA THR A 111 -8.02 -1.46 3.34
C THR A 111 -8.60 -1.65 1.94
N GLY A 112 -7.83 -2.21 1.01
CA GLY A 112 -8.29 -2.50 -0.34
C GLY A 112 -9.38 -3.58 -0.36
N ALA A 113 -9.24 -4.62 0.45
CA ALA A 113 -10.27 -5.64 0.62
C ALA A 113 -11.59 -5.02 1.12
N VAL A 114 -11.54 -4.23 2.19
CA VAL A 114 -12.74 -3.57 2.73
C VAL A 114 -13.35 -2.61 1.72
N ALA A 115 -12.55 -1.77 1.06
CA ALA A 115 -13.04 -0.84 0.04
C ALA A 115 -13.71 -1.57 -1.14
N GLY A 116 -13.12 -2.67 -1.60
CA GLY A 116 -13.69 -3.52 -2.64
C GLY A 116 -15.01 -4.17 -2.23
N ALA A 117 -15.08 -4.68 -1.00
CA ALA A 117 -16.30 -5.26 -0.44
C ALA A 117 -17.44 -4.23 -0.36
N LEU A 118 -17.15 -3.03 0.15
CA LEU A 118 -18.15 -1.95 0.23
C LEU A 118 -18.65 -1.52 -1.17
N ALA A 119 -17.76 -1.43 -2.15
CA ALA A 119 -18.12 -1.12 -3.52
C ALA A 119 -18.96 -2.25 -4.15
N CYS A 120 -18.62 -3.51 -3.90
CA CYS A 120 -19.38 -4.67 -4.31
C CYS A 120 -20.83 -4.59 -3.81
N MET A 121 -21.04 -4.27 -2.55
CA MET A 121 -22.37 -4.11 -1.96
C MET A 121 -23.12 -2.89 -2.53
N ALA A 122 -22.44 -1.76 -2.69
CA ALA A 122 -23.07 -0.52 -3.17
C ALA A 122 -23.58 -0.63 -4.61
N VAL A 123 -22.84 -1.34 -5.47
CA VAL A 123 -23.16 -1.43 -6.91
C VAL A 123 -23.97 -2.70 -7.23
N GLY A 124 -23.67 -3.80 -6.52
CA GLY A 124 -24.21 -5.12 -6.85
C GLY A 124 -25.73 -5.22 -6.72
N GLY A 125 -26.29 -4.67 -5.66
CA GLY A 125 -27.75 -4.71 -5.42
C GLY A 125 -28.58 -3.89 -6.39
N ILE A 126 -27.96 -2.93 -7.09
CA ILE A 126 -28.65 -2.00 -8.00
C ILE A 126 -28.63 -2.51 -9.44
N THR A 127 -27.54 -3.18 -9.86
CA THR A 127 -27.25 -3.37 -11.29
C THR A 127 -27.14 -4.82 -11.76
N PHE A 128 -26.77 -5.77 -10.89
CA PHE A 128 -26.32 -7.09 -11.37
C PHE A 128 -27.01 -8.30 -10.73
N GLY A 129 -28.05 -8.09 -9.92
CA GLY A 129 -28.64 -9.18 -9.15
C GLY A 129 -27.69 -9.74 -8.09
N LEU A 130 -28.02 -10.91 -7.55
CA LEU A 130 -27.21 -11.55 -6.52
C LEU A 130 -25.93 -12.16 -7.14
N THR A 131 -24.79 -11.60 -6.79
CA THR A 131 -23.48 -12.07 -7.25
C THR A 131 -22.53 -12.27 -6.08
N ARG A 132 -21.51 -13.10 -6.29
CA ARG A 132 -20.46 -13.37 -5.30
C ARG A 132 -19.12 -12.99 -5.88
N MET A 133 -18.25 -12.44 -5.03
CA MET A 133 -16.90 -12.01 -5.41
C MET A 133 -15.87 -12.68 -4.51
N ALA A 134 -14.76 -13.09 -5.13
CA ALA A 134 -13.58 -13.65 -4.47
C ALA A 134 -12.32 -13.17 -5.20
N GLY A 135 -11.22 -13.07 -4.48
CA GLY A 135 -9.91 -12.71 -5.04
C GLY A 135 -9.28 -11.47 -4.43
N ALA A 136 -7.95 -11.40 -4.50
CA ALA A 136 -7.13 -10.36 -3.92
C ALA A 136 -7.12 -9.05 -4.74
N SER A 137 -7.75 -9.00 -5.91
CA SER A 137 -7.53 -7.95 -6.90
C SER A 137 -7.80 -6.53 -6.39
N ALA A 138 -8.87 -6.31 -5.60
CA ALA A 138 -9.15 -4.99 -4.99
C ALA A 138 -8.05 -4.57 -4.00
N ALA A 139 -7.50 -5.52 -3.23
CA ALA A 139 -6.38 -5.29 -2.33
C ALA A 139 -5.09 -4.97 -3.11
N VAL A 140 -4.84 -5.68 -4.20
CA VAL A 140 -3.71 -5.42 -5.11
C VAL A 140 -3.82 -4.03 -5.73
N MET A 141 -5.02 -3.63 -6.16
CA MET A 141 -5.29 -2.28 -6.70
C MET A 141 -5.05 -1.19 -5.65
N CYS A 142 -5.34 -1.44 -4.38
CA CYS A 142 -5.04 -0.50 -3.31
C CYS A 142 -3.52 -0.29 -3.14
N ILE A 143 -2.75 -1.36 -3.13
CA ILE A 143 -1.28 -1.28 -3.03
C ILE A 143 -0.71 -0.56 -4.26
N LEU A 144 -1.21 -0.85 -5.45
CA LEU A 144 -0.88 -0.16 -6.68
C LEU A 144 -1.15 1.35 -6.60
N GLY A 145 -2.37 1.74 -6.19
CA GLY A 145 -2.76 3.13 -6.03
C GLY A 145 -1.87 3.89 -5.05
N ALA A 146 -1.53 3.26 -3.91
CA ALA A 146 -0.62 3.83 -2.93
C ALA A 146 0.81 4.00 -3.49
N ALA A 147 1.32 3.00 -4.20
CA ALA A 147 2.64 3.05 -4.82
C ALA A 147 2.74 4.17 -5.87
N LEU A 148 1.74 4.29 -6.75
CA LEU A 148 1.66 5.34 -7.76
C LEU A 148 1.56 6.73 -7.16
N ALA A 149 0.66 6.93 -6.20
CA ALA A 149 0.46 8.24 -5.59
C ALA A 149 1.66 8.68 -4.75
N TYR A 150 2.36 7.75 -4.08
CA TYR A 150 3.49 8.06 -3.23
C TYR A 150 4.81 8.19 -4.00
N ALA A 151 5.11 7.22 -4.88
CA ALA A 151 6.38 7.10 -5.60
C ALA A 151 6.22 6.95 -7.13
N PRO A 152 5.59 7.91 -7.84
CA PRO A 152 5.25 7.78 -9.26
C PRO A 152 6.47 7.60 -10.18
N ARG A 153 7.64 8.07 -9.74
CA ARG A 153 8.90 7.96 -10.49
C ARG A 153 9.73 6.73 -10.12
N TYR A 154 9.18 5.84 -9.29
CA TYR A 154 9.86 4.60 -8.93
C TYR A 154 10.08 3.73 -10.18
N ARG A 155 11.21 3.04 -10.23
CA ARG A 155 11.54 2.09 -11.31
C ARG A 155 11.63 0.70 -10.71
N ILE A 156 10.94 -0.24 -11.33
CA ILE A 156 10.94 -1.65 -10.94
C ILE A 156 11.97 -2.37 -11.81
N LYS A 157 12.79 -3.19 -11.18
CA LYS A 157 13.71 -4.07 -11.91
C LYS A 157 12.97 -5.30 -12.37
N VAL A 158 12.72 -5.38 -13.68
CA VAL A 158 12.14 -6.54 -14.32
C VAL A 158 13.28 -7.38 -14.89
N ALA A 159 13.28 -8.69 -14.57
CA ALA A 159 14.27 -9.61 -15.09
C ALA A 159 14.27 -9.56 -16.64
N LEU A 160 15.44 -9.59 -17.26
CA LEU A 160 15.67 -9.52 -18.71
C LEU A 160 15.37 -8.17 -19.40
N ILE A 161 14.53 -7.28 -18.79
CA ILE A 161 14.12 -6.01 -19.40
C ILE A 161 14.90 -4.83 -18.78
N GLY A 162 15.28 -4.94 -17.49
CA GLY A 162 15.97 -3.89 -16.75
C GLY A 162 15.04 -3.01 -15.92
N ASP A 163 15.41 -1.71 -15.78
CA ASP A 163 14.67 -0.76 -14.95
C ASP A 163 13.46 -0.18 -15.71
N VAL A 164 12.26 -0.64 -15.37
CA VAL A 164 11.00 -0.19 -15.98
C VAL A 164 10.31 0.81 -15.05
N PRO A 165 9.85 1.98 -15.55
CA PRO A 165 9.08 2.92 -14.76
C PRO A 165 7.81 2.27 -14.21
N LEU A 166 7.48 2.53 -12.94
CA LEU A 166 6.27 2.00 -12.30
C LEU A 166 5.00 2.30 -13.13
N VAL A 167 4.91 3.49 -13.72
CA VAL A 167 3.77 3.89 -14.56
C VAL A 167 3.57 2.98 -15.76
N VAL A 168 4.65 2.46 -16.37
CA VAL A 168 4.58 1.54 -17.51
C VAL A 168 4.10 0.17 -17.04
N VAL A 169 4.65 -0.32 -15.93
CA VAL A 169 4.22 -1.59 -15.31
C VAL A 169 2.74 -1.55 -14.97
N VAL A 170 2.27 -0.40 -14.48
CA VAL A 170 0.85 -0.15 -14.17
C VAL A 170 -0.02 -0.13 -15.42
N ALA A 171 0.43 0.52 -16.49
CA ALA A 171 -0.34 0.56 -17.74
C ALA A 171 -0.56 -0.86 -18.30
N VAL A 172 0.47 -1.69 -18.27
CA VAL A 172 0.39 -3.10 -18.70
C VAL A 172 -0.48 -3.93 -17.74
N GLY A 173 -0.24 -3.82 -16.42
CA GLY A 173 -0.99 -4.56 -15.42
C GLY A 173 -2.44 -4.09 -15.29
N GLY A 174 -2.67 -2.78 -15.47
CA GLY A 174 -4.01 -2.21 -15.51
C GLY A 174 -4.86 -2.82 -16.62
N LEU A 175 -4.30 -2.98 -17.83
CA LEU A 175 -5.00 -3.66 -18.91
C LEU A 175 -5.48 -5.07 -18.52
N CYS A 176 -4.64 -5.84 -17.82
CA CYS A 176 -5.00 -7.19 -17.36
C CYS A 176 -6.05 -7.20 -16.24
N LEU A 177 -6.08 -6.16 -15.38
CA LEU A 177 -7.00 -6.06 -14.25
C LEU A 177 -8.35 -5.43 -14.63
N PHE A 178 -8.42 -4.67 -15.73
CA PHE A 178 -9.63 -4.04 -16.23
C PHE A 178 -10.39 -4.86 -17.28
N THR A 179 -9.99 -6.10 -17.53
CA THR A 179 -10.74 -7.03 -18.40
C THR A 179 -12.03 -7.53 -17.75
N GLU A 180 -12.16 -7.40 -16.43
CA GLU A 180 -13.36 -7.78 -15.69
C GLU A 180 -14.43 -6.68 -15.75
N THR A 181 -15.68 -7.08 -15.73
CA THR A 181 -16.85 -6.18 -15.82
C THR A 181 -17.72 -6.25 -14.57
N GLY A 182 -18.65 -5.31 -14.43
CA GLY A 182 -19.64 -5.35 -13.36
C GLY A 182 -19.09 -5.04 -11.96
N VAL A 183 -19.43 -5.86 -11.00
CA VAL A 183 -19.12 -5.68 -9.57
C VAL A 183 -17.62 -5.72 -9.31
N SER A 184 -16.88 -6.57 -10.02
CA SER A 184 -15.43 -6.66 -9.91
C SER A 184 -14.74 -5.36 -10.30
N MET A 185 -15.20 -4.70 -11.37
CA MET A 185 -14.68 -3.40 -11.80
C MET A 185 -14.88 -2.33 -10.72
N ALA A 186 -16.06 -2.27 -10.09
CA ALA A 186 -16.33 -1.32 -9.01
C ALA A 186 -15.38 -1.56 -7.81
N ALA A 187 -15.14 -2.82 -7.47
CA ALA A 187 -14.21 -3.19 -6.40
C ALA A 187 -12.76 -2.79 -6.72
N HIS A 188 -12.31 -2.97 -7.97
CA HIS A 188 -10.99 -2.53 -8.42
C HIS A 188 -10.82 -1.02 -8.33
N VAL A 189 -11.80 -0.25 -8.82
CA VAL A 189 -11.77 1.22 -8.76
C VAL A 189 -11.76 1.72 -7.31
N ALA A 190 -12.58 1.12 -6.43
CA ALA A 190 -12.61 1.47 -5.01
C ALA A 190 -11.29 1.16 -4.31
N GLY A 191 -10.71 -0.01 -4.57
CA GLY A 191 -9.39 -0.37 -4.06
C GLY A 191 -8.32 0.62 -4.51
N LEU A 192 -8.25 0.93 -5.81
CA LEU A 192 -7.32 1.90 -6.37
C LEU A 192 -7.47 3.28 -5.72
N ALA A 193 -8.70 3.79 -5.60
CA ALA A 193 -8.98 5.08 -4.99
C ALA A 193 -8.54 5.12 -3.51
N ALA A 194 -8.84 4.09 -2.73
CA ALA A 194 -8.39 3.97 -1.36
C ALA A 194 -6.86 4.02 -1.26
N GLY A 195 -6.16 3.29 -2.13
CA GLY A 195 -4.70 3.32 -2.21
C GLY A 195 -4.14 4.69 -2.57
N VAL A 196 -4.73 5.37 -3.54
CA VAL A 196 -4.33 6.74 -3.92
C VAL A 196 -4.46 7.69 -2.73
N ILE A 197 -5.57 7.61 -1.96
CA ILE A 197 -5.76 8.42 -0.74
C ILE A 197 -4.63 8.15 0.27
N TRP A 198 -4.28 6.90 0.52
CA TRP A 198 -3.16 6.53 1.39
C TRP A 198 -1.82 7.10 0.89
N GLY A 199 -1.50 6.91 -0.37
CA GLY A 199 -0.26 7.40 -0.97
C GLY A 199 -0.12 8.92 -0.93
N LEU A 200 -1.21 9.65 -1.19
CA LEU A 200 -1.26 11.10 -1.10
C LEU A 200 -1.10 11.60 0.34
N SER A 201 -1.73 10.94 1.33
CA SER A 201 -1.58 11.28 2.74
C SER A 201 -0.14 11.16 3.20
N TRP A 202 0.54 10.07 2.84
CA TRP A 202 1.96 9.88 3.12
C TRP A 202 2.84 10.94 2.47
N ARG A 203 2.53 11.31 1.22
CA ARG A 203 3.26 12.35 0.50
C ARG A 203 3.12 13.72 1.15
N ARG A 204 1.92 14.04 1.65
CA ARG A 204 1.66 15.28 2.42
C ARG A 204 2.47 15.30 3.71
N SER A 205 2.40 14.22 4.50
CA SER A 205 3.16 14.09 5.75
C SER A 205 4.67 14.24 5.53
N GLN A 206 5.25 13.59 4.50
CA GLN A 206 6.67 13.76 4.18
C GLN A 206 7.05 15.20 3.79
N ARG A 207 6.19 15.88 3.03
CA ARG A 207 6.44 17.28 2.66
C ARG A 207 6.47 18.17 3.91
N GLN A 208 5.54 17.95 4.83
CA GLN A 208 5.48 18.68 6.09
C GLN A 208 6.73 18.46 6.94
N VAL A 209 7.14 17.19 7.14
CA VAL A 209 8.37 16.86 7.87
C VAL A 209 9.59 17.53 7.24
N ARG A 210 9.76 17.40 5.91
CA ARG A 210 10.89 18.04 5.19
C ARG A 210 10.88 19.56 5.35
N ARG A 211 9.71 20.20 5.34
CA ARG A 211 9.58 21.65 5.54
C ARG A 211 10.04 22.03 6.94
N VAL A 212 9.50 21.41 7.98
CA VAL A 212 9.88 21.68 9.37
C VAL A 212 11.37 21.44 9.61
N THR A 213 11.91 20.32 9.12
CA THR A 213 13.35 20.02 9.24
C THR A 213 14.20 21.08 8.55
N ARG A 214 13.82 21.51 7.34
CA ARG A 214 14.54 22.56 6.60
C ARG A 214 14.52 23.91 7.35
N GLU A 215 13.37 24.30 7.90
CA GLU A 215 13.23 25.51 8.70
C GLU A 215 14.11 25.44 9.97
N ALA A 216 14.12 24.29 10.65
CA ALA A 216 14.98 24.07 11.81
C ALA A 216 16.48 24.15 11.47
N MET A 217 16.90 23.57 10.33
CA MET A 217 18.29 23.66 9.86
C MET A 217 18.70 25.10 9.51
N ILE A 218 17.81 25.87 8.87
CA ILE A 218 18.07 27.30 8.55
C ILE A 218 18.22 28.11 9.83
N ARG A 219 17.34 27.91 10.81
CA ARG A 219 17.42 28.59 12.13
C ARG A 219 18.74 28.27 12.84
N GLU A 220 19.13 27.00 12.88
CA GLU A 220 20.37 26.57 13.53
C GLU A 220 21.61 27.10 12.83
N SER A 221 21.63 27.16 11.50
CA SER A 221 22.75 27.76 10.76
C SER A 221 22.86 29.28 11.00
N ALA A 222 21.72 29.99 11.04
CA ALA A 222 21.69 31.42 11.38
C ALA A 222 22.18 31.67 12.82
N ARG A 223 21.73 30.86 13.78
CA ARG A 223 22.20 30.92 15.19
C ARG A 223 23.73 30.74 15.29
N LYS A 224 24.28 29.72 14.61
CA LYS A 224 25.71 29.48 14.59
C LYS A 224 26.48 30.68 14.01
N ALA A 225 26.03 31.23 12.89
CA ALA A 225 26.66 32.37 12.27
C ALA A 225 26.69 33.62 13.20
N LEU A 226 25.59 33.89 13.92
CA LEU A 226 25.53 35.00 14.89
C LEU A 226 26.44 34.75 16.11
N LEU A 227 26.50 33.50 16.59
CA LEU A 227 27.42 33.14 17.69
C LEU A 227 28.89 33.27 17.26
N ASP A 228 29.24 32.85 16.06
CA ASP A 228 30.61 32.96 15.55
C ASP A 228 31.00 34.44 15.34
N LYS A 229 30.10 35.28 14.84
CA LYS A 229 30.30 36.72 14.74
C LYS A 229 30.51 37.34 16.12
N ALA A 230 29.71 36.97 17.12
CA ALA A 230 29.87 37.44 18.50
C ALA A 230 31.19 37.00 19.14
N ARG A 231 31.67 35.78 18.84
CA ARG A 231 32.93 35.24 19.36
C ARG A 231 34.17 35.92 18.73
N THR A 232 34.11 36.16 17.42
CA THR A 232 35.26 36.70 16.69
C THR A 232 35.41 38.22 16.78
N LEU A 233 34.27 38.93 16.75
CA LEU A 233 34.24 40.40 16.71
C LEU A 233 33.72 41.06 17.98
N GLY A 234 33.36 40.24 18.97
CA GLY A 234 32.73 40.67 20.23
C GLY A 234 31.22 40.87 20.13
N TYR A 235 30.50 40.69 21.23
CA TYR A 235 29.03 40.82 21.28
C TYR A 235 28.52 42.24 20.88
N ALA A 236 29.36 43.26 21.11
CA ALA A 236 29.07 44.66 20.75
C ALA A 236 28.95 44.86 19.23
N SER A 237 29.54 44.00 18.42
CA SER A 237 29.51 44.03 16.94
C SER A 237 28.16 43.57 16.35
N LEU A 238 27.33 42.93 17.15
CA LEU A 238 25.98 42.53 16.73
C LEU A 238 25.06 43.75 16.73
N SER A 239 24.31 43.90 15.64
CA SER A 239 23.23 44.91 15.58
C SER A 239 22.13 44.59 16.60
N GLN A 240 21.28 45.55 16.91
CA GLN A 240 20.16 45.34 17.83
C GLN A 240 19.22 44.21 17.35
N THR A 241 18.96 44.14 16.06
CA THR A 241 18.16 43.06 15.42
C THR A 241 18.80 41.69 15.57
N GLU A 242 20.12 41.59 15.35
CA GLU A 242 20.88 40.32 15.50
C GLU A 242 20.90 39.85 16.98
N ARG A 243 20.97 40.75 17.93
CA ARG A 243 20.89 40.41 19.37
C ARG A 243 19.52 39.85 19.75
N ILE A 244 18.44 40.50 19.27
CA ILE A 244 17.06 40.03 19.49
C ILE A 244 16.89 38.66 18.84
N GLN A 245 17.30 38.47 17.60
CA GLN A 245 17.23 37.17 16.92
C GLN A 245 18.00 36.06 17.67
N LEU A 246 19.21 36.34 18.15
CA LEU A 246 20.00 35.38 18.92
C LEU A 246 19.30 35.01 20.24
N PHE A 247 18.70 36.01 20.94
CA PHE A 247 17.95 35.79 22.15
C PHE A 247 16.70 34.94 21.93
N ASP A 248 15.91 35.25 20.90
CA ASP A 248 14.70 34.47 20.54
C ASP A 248 15.03 33.03 20.15
N MET A 249 16.11 32.85 19.39
CA MET A 249 16.60 31.49 19.04
C MET A 249 17.11 30.71 20.24
N SER A 250 17.63 31.37 21.29
CA SER A 250 18.12 30.70 22.50
C SER A 250 16.98 30.33 23.48
N ASN A 251 15.93 31.15 23.55
CA ASN A 251 14.79 30.92 24.44
C ASN A 251 13.72 29.99 23.88
N GLY A 252 13.66 29.83 22.57
CA GLY A 252 12.78 28.85 21.90
C GLY A 252 13.07 27.40 22.25
N PHE A 253 14.24 27.08 22.83
CA PHE A 253 14.60 25.75 23.33
C PHE A 253 14.13 25.45 24.77
N LYS A 254 13.47 26.40 25.45
CA LYS A 254 12.98 26.24 26.83
C LYS A 254 11.47 25.99 26.94
N LYS A 255 10.79 25.75 25.83
CA LYS A 255 9.35 25.43 25.85
C LYS A 255 9.14 24.02 25.25
N ASP A 256 9.56 22.99 25.97
CA ASP A 256 8.94 21.64 25.91
C ASP A 256 9.39 20.86 27.16
#